data_97037b5a596167a7376b0e784af3602c
#
_entry.id   97037b5a596167a7376b0e784af3602c
#
_cell.length_a   1.000
_cell.length_b   1.000
_cell.length_c   1.000
_cell.angle_alpha   90.00
_cell.angle_beta   90.00
_cell.angle_gamma   90.00
#
_symmetry.space_group_name_H-M   'P 1'
#
loop_
_entity.id
_entity.type
_entity.pdbx_description
1 polymer ?
#
loop_
_entity_poly.entity_id
_entity_poly.type
_entity_poly.pdbx_seq_one_letter_code
_entity_poly.pdbx_strand_id
1 'polypeptide(L)'
;MTIERSAIASRLPGQIFFPGRSASLSSQIIADVRDALFGKKLKPGDFLGTENELAERYGVSRIVARDALRTLQASGIVEIKMGKGGGARIARGNPRLFAEALAVQLDLTGVTAAEIMDAQRAIECLAAELAAENATEADIARLRQLIADADASFSDAARFTALGAEFHLAVAEASHNRVLVVQLISLQHVSWPRRNPTLNPKVMRRIQDVHKELLGLIEIRDAAAARAMMDDHVKMIRARRVAELGKPSQPLVPAKAGTQSGKSDSQPLGSRHKASEATPSSTAMRGSERSARFRVTPSDDDIGCC
;
A
#
# COMPACT_ATOMS: atom_id res chain seq x y z
N MET A 1 30.15 -20.26 46.41
CA MET A 1 28.69 -20.31 46.14
C MET A 1 28.43 -19.35 44.99
N THR A 2 28.40 -19.88 43.81
CA THR A 2 28.25 -19.12 42.54
C THR A 2 26.80 -19.22 42.13
N ILE A 3 26.10 -18.06 42.08
CA ILE A 3 24.68 -17.99 41.68
C ILE A 3 24.64 -17.85 40.17
N GLU A 4 24.22 -18.92 39.49
CA GLU A 4 23.88 -18.90 38.08
C GLU A 4 22.66 -17.98 37.87
N ARG A 5 22.87 -16.91 37.10
CA ARG A 5 21.80 -16.11 36.54
C ARG A 5 21.25 -16.80 35.29
N SER A 6 20.18 -17.55 35.48
CA SER A 6 19.33 -18.04 34.40
C SER A 6 18.64 -16.84 33.75
N ALA A 7 19.12 -16.44 32.58
CA ALA A 7 18.45 -15.47 31.72
C ALA A 7 17.29 -16.18 31.00
N ILE A 8 16.08 -16.02 31.54
CA ILE A 8 14.86 -16.34 30.81
C ILE A 8 14.69 -15.25 29.72
N ALA A 9 15.22 -15.55 28.54
CA ALA A 9 14.90 -14.76 27.36
C ALA A 9 13.41 -14.98 27.02
N SER A 10 12.59 -14.00 27.31
CA SER A 10 11.21 -13.94 26.85
C SER A 10 11.20 -13.90 25.33
N ARG A 11 10.91 -15.02 24.70
CA ARG A 11 10.69 -15.12 23.26
C ARG A 11 9.35 -14.47 22.94
N LEU A 12 9.39 -13.38 22.18
CA LEU A 12 8.19 -12.83 21.54
C LEU A 12 7.65 -13.88 20.55
N PRO A 13 6.36 -14.22 20.57
CA PRO A 13 5.76 -15.11 19.58
C PRO A 13 5.76 -14.36 18.23
N GLY A 14 6.48 -14.86 17.25
CA GLY A 14 6.48 -14.31 15.89
C GLY A 14 7.83 -14.27 15.17
N GLN A 15 8.95 -14.58 15.81
CA GLN A 15 10.20 -14.79 15.09
C GLN A 15 10.22 -16.20 14.50
N ILE A 16 9.78 -16.33 13.25
CA ILE A 16 10.09 -17.51 12.43
C ILE A 16 11.59 -17.40 12.11
N PHE A 17 12.40 -18.05 12.92
CA PHE A 17 13.81 -18.22 12.67
C PHE A 17 13.97 -19.25 11.54
N PHE A 18 14.22 -18.79 10.34
CA PHE A 18 14.74 -19.65 9.28
C PHE A 18 16.22 -19.89 9.58
N PRO A 19 16.64 -21.14 9.93
CA PRO A 19 18.06 -21.44 10.10
C PRO A 19 18.76 -21.21 8.77
N GLY A 20 19.86 -20.46 8.81
CA GLY A 20 20.78 -20.08 7.75
C GLY A 20 20.76 -20.90 6.46
N ARG A 21 19.79 -20.65 5.58
CA ARG A 21 19.99 -20.83 4.15
C ARG A 21 20.85 -19.67 3.69
N SER A 22 22.01 -19.98 3.06
CA SER A 22 22.70 -18.98 2.26
C SER A 22 21.66 -18.23 1.44
N ALA A 23 21.55 -16.91 1.60
CA ALA A 23 20.55 -16.11 0.92
C ALA A 23 20.58 -16.50 -0.56
N SER A 24 19.43 -16.84 -1.14
CA SER A 24 19.37 -17.20 -2.55
C SER A 24 19.92 -16.03 -3.37
N LEU A 25 20.49 -16.29 -4.53
CA LEU A 25 21.01 -15.22 -5.39
C LEU A 25 19.92 -14.20 -5.75
N SER A 26 18.66 -14.63 -5.87
CA SER A 26 17.52 -13.71 -6.03
C SER A 26 17.29 -12.83 -4.79
N SER A 27 17.45 -13.39 -3.58
CA SER A 27 17.35 -12.62 -2.32
C SER A 27 18.46 -11.57 -2.18
N GLN A 28 19.66 -11.83 -2.72
CA GLN A 28 20.75 -10.84 -2.75
C GLN A 28 20.38 -9.64 -3.64
N ILE A 29 19.86 -9.90 -4.85
CA ILE A 29 19.38 -8.82 -5.75
C ILE A 29 18.32 -7.98 -5.07
N ILE A 30 17.34 -8.63 -4.39
CA ILE A 30 16.26 -7.94 -3.68
C ILE A 30 16.81 -7.07 -2.56
N ALA A 31 17.75 -7.61 -1.76
CA ALA A 31 18.38 -6.86 -0.67
C ALA A 31 19.17 -5.66 -1.20
N ASP A 32 20.00 -5.83 -2.22
CA ASP A 32 20.79 -4.74 -2.82
C ASP A 32 19.91 -3.59 -3.35
N VAL A 33 18.78 -3.93 -4.01
CA VAL A 33 17.83 -2.93 -4.50
C VAL A 33 17.17 -2.18 -3.34
N ARG A 34 16.77 -2.88 -2.27
CA ARG A 34 16.19 -2.25 -1.07
C ARG A 34 17.18 -1.34 -0.36
N ASP A 35 18.41 -1.79 -0.20
CA ASP A 35 19.49 -1.02 0.44
C ASP A 35 19.82 0.23 -0.40
N ALA A 36 19.81 0.11 -1.72
CA ALA A 36 20.00 1.25 -2.62
C ALA A 36 18.85 2.27 -2.52
N LEU A 37 17.60 1.82 -2.32
CA LEU A 37 16.45 2.70 -2.09
C LEU A 37 16.53 3.41 -0.73
N PHE A 38 16.80 2.68 0.37
CA PHE A 38 16.95 3.26 1.69
C PHE A 38 18.15 4.21 1.77
N GLY A 39 19.25 3.85 1.05
CA GLY A 39 20.43 4.70 0.90
C GLY A 39 20.25 5.85 -0.08
N LYS A 40 19.04 6.10 -0.61
CA LYS A 40 18.71 7.14 -1.60
C LYS A 40 19.58 7.11 -2.87
N LYS A 41 20.19 5.98 -3.18
CA LYS A 41 20.96 5.74 -4.41
C LYS A 41 20.05 5.43 -5.61
N LEU A 42 18.83 5.01 -5.35
CA LEU A 42 17.75 4.81 -6.32
C LEU A 42 16.55 5.63 -5.91
N LYS A 43 15.84 6.17 -6.89
CA LYS A 43 14.62 6.98 -6.71
C LYS A 43 13.49 6.48 -7.62
N PRO A 44 12.23 6.80 -7.33
CA PRO A 44 11.12 6.47 -8.19
C PRO A 44 11.33 6.92 -9.65
N GLY A 45 11.10 6.00 -10.58
CA GLY A 45 11.28 6.20 -12.01
C GLY A 45 12.65 5.74 -12.57
N ASP A 46 13.65 5.54 -11.72
CA ASP A 46 14.97 5.07 -12.15
C ASP A 46 14.87 3.72 -12.85
N PHE A 47 15.61 3.56 -13.93
CA PHE A 47 15.68 2.32 -14.67
C PHE A 47 16.61 1.33 -13.95
N LEU A 48 16.06 0.23 -13.50
CA LEU A 48 16.81 -0.82 -12.80
C LEU A 48 17.52 -1.76 -13.80
N GLY A 49 16.90 -2.00 -14.94
CA GLY A 49 17.41 -2.89 -15.99
C GLY A 49 16.36 -3.88 -16.48
N THR A 50 16.74 -4.59 -17.54
CA THR A 50 16.03 -5.76 -18.06
C THR A 50 16.46 -7.02 -17.30
N GLU A 51 15.72 -8.13 -17.48
CA GLU A 51 16.11 -9.44 -16.91
C GLU A 51 17.53 -9.85 -17.34
N ASN A 52 17.93 -9.57 -18.60
CA ASN A 52 19.25 -9.89 -19.12
C ASN A 52 20.34 -9.03 -18.48
N GLU A 53 20.12 -7.72 -18.38
CA GLU A 53 21.09 -6.80 -17.80
C GLU A 53 21.30 -7.08 -16.29
N LEU A 54 20.23 -7.46 -15.56
CA LEU A 54 20.38 -7.87 -14.18
C LEU A 54 21.12 -9.21 -14.06
N ALA A 55 20.78 -10.19 -14.91
CA ALA A 55 21.45 -11.48 -14.93
C ALA A 55 22.95 -11.31 -15.17
N GLU A 56 23.34 -10.48 -16.11
CA GLU A 56 24.75 -10.18 -16.42
C GLU A 56 25.42 -9.42 -15.26
N ARG A 57 24.77 -8.38 -14.74
CA ARG A 57 25.30 -7.53 -13.63
C ARG A 57 25.61 -8.33 -12.37
N TYR A 58 24.74 -9.30 -12.04
CA TYR A 58 24.87 -10.12 -10.83
C TYR A 58 25.53 -11.47 -11.07
N GLY A 59 25.90 -11.80 -12.32
CA GLY A 59 26.49 -13.09 -12.66
C GLY A 59 25.57 -14.29 -12.40
N VAL A 60 24.25 -14.10 -12.58
CA VAL A 60 23.22 -15.10 -12.31
C VAL A 60 22.49 -15.52 -13.58
N SER A 61 21.70 -16.60 -13.50
CA SER A 61 20.85 -16.99 -14.62
C SER A 61 19.67 -15.99 -14.79
N ARG A 62 19.14 -15.89 -16.01
CA ARG A 62 17.93 -15.10 -16.30
C ARG A 62 16.74 -15.50 -15.46
N ILE A 63 16.64 -16.78 -15.08
CA ILE A 63 15.56 -17.29 -14.22
C ILE A 63 15.66 -16.66 -12.83
N VAL A 64 16.86 -16.57 -12.26
CA VAL A 64 17.11 -15.94 -10.95
C VAL A 64 16.83 -14.43 -11.00
N ALA A 65 17.27 -13.73 -12.05
CA ALA A 65 16.98 -12.30 -12.22
C ALA A 65 15.48 -12.05 -12.36
N ARG A 66 14.77 -12.88 -13.13
CA ARG A 66 13.30 -12.81 -13.27
C ARG A 66 12.58 -13.04 -11.96
N ASP A 67 13.01 -14.03 -11.16
CA ASP A 67 12.44 -14.32 -9.84
C ASP A 67 12.60 -13.13 -8.90
N ALA A 68 13.79 -12.53 -8.85
CA ALA A 68 14.04 -11.32 -8.08
C ALA A 68 13.14 -10.15 -8.53
N LEU A 69 13.02 -9.91 -9.84
CA LEU A 69 12.16 -8.86 -10.39
C LEU A 69 10.68 -9.08 -10.09
N ARG A 70 10.19 -10.32 -10.17
CA ARG A 70 8.80 -10.66 -9.81
C ARG A 70 8.53 -10.41 -8.33
N THR A 71 9.47 -10.76 -7.46
CA THR A 71 9.35 -10.50 -6.02
C THR A 71 9.35 -9.00 -5.72
N LEU A 72 10.24 -8.23 -6.35
CA LEU A 72 10.26 -6.78 -6.23
C LEU A 72 8.98 -6.13 -6.78
N GLN A 73 8.43 -6.66 -7.88
CA GLN A 73 7.16 -6.21 -8.45
C GLN A 73 5.98 -6.54 -7.52
N ALA A 74 5.92 -7.75 -6.99
CA ALA A 74 4.90 -8.16 -6.03
C ALA A 74 4.93 -7.32 -4.75
N SER A 75 6.12 -6.87 -4.36
CA SER A 75 6.32 -5.95 -3.22
C SER A 75 6.08 -4.47 -3.57
N GLY A 76 5.70 -4.15 -4.82
CA GLY A 76 5.48 -2.77 -5.26
C GLY A 76 6.72 -1.89 -5.35
N ILE A 77 7.91 -2.50 -5.32
CA ILE A 77 9.21 -1.80 -5.41
C ILE A 77 9.54 -1.45 -6.85
N VAL A 78 9.18 -2.32 -7.80
CA VAL A 78 9.42 -2.08 -9.23
C VAL A 78 8.13 -2.24 -10.05
N GLU A 79 8.12 -1.56 -11.19
CA GLU A 79 7.15 -1.73 -12.28
C GLU A 79 7.88 -2.30 -13.48
N ILE A 80 7.30 -3.31 -14.14
CA ILE A 80 7.88 -3.94 -15.33
C ILE A 80 7.08 -3.47 -16.56
N LYS A 81 7.76 -2.81 -17.51
CA LYS A 81 7.19 -2.48 -18.82
C LYS A 81 7.64 -3.50 -19.85
N MET A 82 6.68 -3.98 -20.65
CA MET A 82 6.94 -4.93 -21.74
C MET A 82 7.26 -4.20 -23.04
N GLY A 83 7.94 -4.88 -23.98
CA GLY A 83 8.19 -4.42 -25.33
C GLY A 83 9.52 -3.69 -25.53
N LYS A 84 9.69 -3.04 -26.70
CA LYS A 84 10.92 -2.33 -27.09
C LYS A 84 11.17 -1.16 -26.14
N GLY A 85 12.33 -1.15 -25.47
CA GLY A 85 12.66 -0.17 -24.42
C GLY A 85 11.98 -0.46 -23.07
N GLY A 86 11.42 -1.66 -22.90
CA GLY A 86 10.87 -2.16 -21.63
C GLY A 86 11.96 -2.51 -20.62
N GLY A 87 11.53 -3.05 -19.48
CA GLY A 87 12.38 -3.42 -18.35
C GLY A 87 11.79 -2.96 -17.03
N ALA A 88 12.54 -3.19 -15.96
CA ALA A 88 12.13 -2.82 -14.61
C ALA A 88 12.54 -1.39 -14.27
N ARG A 89 11.60 -0.65 -13.66
CA ARG A 89 11.84 0.68 -13.10
C ARG A 89 11.40 0.71 -11.67
N ILE A 90 12.03 1.56 -10.87
CA ILE A 90 11.61 1.80 -9.49
C ILE A 90 10.22 2.44 -9.51
N ALA A 91 9.29 1.81 -8.78
CA ALA A 91 7.90 2.27 -8.67
C ALA A 91 7.81 3.53 -7.80
N ARG A 92 6.69 4.28 -7.96
CA ARG A 92 6.41 5.47 -7.12
C ARG A 92 5.84 5.13 -5.74
N GLY A 93 5.71 3.85 -5.42
CA GLY A 93 5.01 3.36 -4.24
C GLY A 93 3.50 3.25 -4.48
N ASN A 94 2.89 2.23 -3.91
CA ASN A 94 1.46 1.99 -4.00
C ASN A 94 0.87 1.73 -2.60
N PRO A 95 0.26 2.75 -1.96
CA PRO A 95 -0.35 2.59 -0.65
C PRO A 95 -1.42 1.49 -0.60
N ARG A 96 -2.14 1.26 -1.72
CA ARG A 96 -3.19 0.23 -1.80
C ARG A 96 -2.62 -1.18 -1.70
N LEU A 97 -1.49 -1.44 -2.36
CA LEU A 97 -0.82 -2.74 -2.28
C LEU A 97 -0.40 -3.06 -0.84
N PHE A 98 0.12 -2.07 -0.13
CA PHE A 98 0.43 -2.19 1.30
C PHE A 98 -0.84 -2.41 2.13
N ALA A 99 -1.92 -1.68 1.84
CA ALA A 99 -3.19 -1.78 2.54
C ALA A 99 -3.81 -3.18 2.41
N GLU A 100 -3.78 -3.77 1.20
CA GLU A 100 -4.28 -5.13 0.96
C GLU A 100 -3.47 -6.17 1.74
N ALA A 101 -2.15 -6.08 1.71
CA ALA A 101 -1.28 -6.97 2.47
C ALA A 101 -1.49 -6.84 3.99
N LEU A 102 -1.63 -5.61 4.49
CA LEU A 102 -1.93 -5.33 5.90
C LEU A 102 -3.30 -5.89 6.28
N ALA A 103 -4.33 -5.71 5.45
CA ALA A 103 -5.66 -6.25 5.69
C ALA A 103 -5.65 -7.76 5.91
N VAL A 104 -4.95 -8.49 5.04
CA VAL A 104 -4.79 -9.95 5.19
C VAL A 104 -4.08 -10.31 6.49
N GLN A 105 -3.00 -9.61 6.82
CA GLN A 105 -2.27 -9.88 8.07
C GLN A 105 -3.11 -9.61 9.32
N LEU A 106 -3.86 -8.52 9.34
CA LEU A 106 -4.74 -8.18 10.46
C LEU A 106 -5.86 -9.22 10.61
N ASP A 107 -6.45 -9.69 9.51
CA ASP A 107 -7.46 -10.74 9.53
C ASP A 107 -6.89 -12.06 10.10
N LEU A 108 -5.70 -12.46 9.65
CA LEU A 108 -5.00 -13.66 10.12
C LEU A 108 -4.63 -13.58 11.62
N THR A 109 -4.38 -12.39 12.14
CA THR A 109 -4.07 -12.19 13.57
C THR A 109 -5.31 -12.10 14.45
N GLY A 110 -6.51 -12.08 13.84
CA GLY A 110 -7.78 -12.00 14.57
C GLY A 110 -8.01 -10.64 15.22
N VAL A 111 -7.44 -9.56 14.67
CA VAL A 111 -7.63 -8.20 15.17
C VAL A 111 -9.10 -7.83 15.14
N THR A 112 -9.57 -7.17 16.16
CA THR A 112 -10.97 -6.77 16.30
C THR A 112 -11.24 -5.43 15.60
N ALA A 113 -12.48 -5.21 15.20
CA ALA A 113 -12.90 -3.91 14.67
C ALA A 113 -12.70 -2.77 15.68
N ALA A 114 -12.77 -3.06 16.98
CA ALA A 114 -12.50 -2.07 18.02
C ALA A 114 -11.04 -1.62 18.00
N GLU A 115 -10.10 -2.55 17.89
CA GLU A 115 -8.66 -2.24 17.80
C GLU A 115 -8.33 -1.44 16.53
N ILE A 116 -8.93 -1.80 15.39
CA ILE A 116 -8.76 -1.03 14.14
C ILE A 116 -9.28 0.40 14.31
N MET A 117 -10.47 0.56 14.93
CA MET A 117 -11.07 1.89 15.13
C MET A 117 -10.28 2.72 16.14
N ASP A 118 -9.65 2.12 17.14
CA ASP A 118 -8.79 2.82 18.09
C ASP A 118 -7.51 3.33 17.41
N ALA A 119 -6.91 2.52 16.51
CA ALA A 119 -5.77 2.95 15.69
C ALA A 119 -6.16 4.06 14.70
N GLN A 120 -7.31 3.91 14.04
CA GLN A 120 -7.84 4.92 13.12
C GLN A 120 -8.07 6.25 13.82
N ARG A 121 -8.65 6.24 15.01
CA ARG A 121 -8.86 7.43 15.85
C ARG A 121 -7.56 8.17 16.13
N ALA A 122 -6.50 7.47 16.51
CA ALA A 122 -5.20 8.09 16.79
C ALA A 122 -4.64 8.81 15.54
N ILE A 123 -4.79 8.21 14.36
CA ILE A 123 -4.34 8.76 13.09
C ILE A 123 -5.18 9.97 12.69
N GLU A 124 -6.51 9.86 12.72
CA GLU A 124 -7.41 10.90 12.24
C GLU A 124 -7.41 12.14 13.14
N CYS A 125 -7.29 11.98 14.46
CA CYS A 125 -7.16 13.10 15.38
C CYS A 125 -5.92 13.93 15.11
N LEU A 126 -4.76 13.30 14.90
CA LEU A 126 -3.53 14.00 14.55
C LEU A 126 -3.61 14.60 13.13
N ALA A 127 -4.26 13.90 12.21
CA ALA A 127 -4.46 14.42 10.85
C ALA A 127 -5.32 15.69 10.84
N ALA A 128 -6.39 15.75 11.64
CA ALA A 128 -7.24 16.93 11.76
C ALA A 128 -6.49 18.13 12.38
N GLU A 129 -5.71 17.88 13.44
CA GLU A 129 -4.84 18.88 14.06
C GLU A 129 -3.87 19.49 13.04
N LEU A 130 -3.11 18.63 12.34
CA LEU A 130 -2.14 19.07 11.34
C LEU A 130 -2.81 19.66 10.10
N ALA A 131 -4.01 19.23 9.73
CA ALA A 131 -4.77 19.85 8.63
C ALA A 131 -5.14 21.29 8.96
N ALA A 132 -5.56 21.58 10.20
CA ALA A 132 -5.81 22.96 10.63
C ALA A 132 -4.54 23.82 10.57
N GLU A 133 -3.37 23.26 10.86
CA GLU A 133 -2.09 23.97 10.78
C GLU A 133 -1.60 24.18 9.35
N ASN A 134 -1.75 23.17 8.47
CA ASN A 134 -1.01 23.09 7.21
C ASN A 134 -1.87 23.15 5.94
N ALA A 135 -3.21 23.05 6.01
CA ALA A 135 -4.05 23.00 4.84
C ALA A 135 -3.84 24.21 3.91
N THR A 136 -3.71 23.96 2.63
CA THR A 136 -3.68 24.99 1.59
C THR A 136 -5.08 25.39 1.18
N GLU A 137 -5.24 26.50 0.44
CA GLU A 137 -6.54 26.89 -0.14
C GLU A 137 -7.09 25.82 -1.09
N ALA A 138 -6.23 25.08 -1.78
CA ALA A 138 -6.63 23.97 -2.63
C ALA A 138 -7.21 22.80 -1.82
N ASP A 139 -6.62 22.50 -0.66
CA ASP A 139 -7.13 21.47 0.24
C ASP A 139 -8.50 21.87 0.81
N ILE A 140 -8.64 23.09 1.26
CA ILE A 140 -9.89 23.64 1.76
C ILE A 140 -10.98 23.61 0.67
N ALA A 141 -10.65 24.01 -0.56
CA ALA A 141 -11.59 23.96 -1.68
C ALA A 141 -12.05 22.51 -1.96
N ARG A 142 -11.15 21.54 -1.89
CA ARG A 142 -11.48 20.11 -2.04
C ARG A 142 -12.40 19.63 -0.91
N LEU A 143 -12.12 19.98 0.34
CA LEU A 143 -12.97 19.63 1.49
C LEU A 143 -14.37 20.22 1.35
N ARG A 144 -14.51 21.48 0.91
CA ARG A 144 -15.79 22.13 0.62
C ARG A 144 -16.56 21.38 -0.46
N GLN A 145 -15.88 20.95 -1.53
CA GLN A 145 -16.52 20.19 -2.60
C GLN A 145 -17.06 18.85 -2.10
N LEU A 146 -16.29 18.11 -1.31
CA LEU A 146 -16.73 16.84 -0.72
C LEU A 146 -17.95 17.03 0.20
N ILE A 147 -17.99 18.11 0.96
CA ILE A 147 -19.17 18.48 1.77
C ILE A 147 -20.38 18.73 0.88
N ALA A 148 -20.24 19.49 -0.21
CA ALA A 148 -21.34 19.79 -1.13
C ALA A 148 -21.85 18.51 -1.84
N ASP A 149 -20.93 17.63 -2.26
CA ASP A 149 -21.29 16.36 -2.89
C ASP A 149 -22.02 15.43 -1.91
N ALA A 150 -21.62 15.41 -0.64
CA ALA A 150 -22.28 14.65 0.41
C ALA A 150 -23.70 15.21 0.71
N ASP A 151 -23.88 16.53 0.74
CA ASP A 151 -25.21 17.16 0.88
C ASP A 151 -26.16 16.75 -0.26
N ALA A 152 -25.64 16.60 -1.48
CA ALA A 152 -26.42 16.16 -2.63
C ALA A 152 -26.73 14.64 -2.63
N SER A 153 -26.12 13.85 -1.73
CA SER A 153 -26.21 12.40 -1.74
C SER A 153 -27.10 11.80 -0.63
N PHE A 154 -27.90 12.58 0.07
CA PHE A 154 -28.75 12.08 1.18
C PHE A 154 -29.79 11.02 0.78
N SER A 155 -30.11 10.87 -0.50
CA SER A 155 -30.96 9.79 -1.01
C SER A 155 -30.22 8.49 -1.28
N ASP A 156 -28.88 8.51 -1.28
CA ASP A 156 -27.99 7.37 -1.54
C ASP A 156 -27.00 7.18 -0.39
N ALA A 157 -27.37 6.32 0.55
CA ALA A 157 -26.55 6.05 1.74
C ALA A 157 -25.17 5.46 1.40
N ALA A 158 -25.04 4.69 0.29
CA ALA A 158 -23.77 4.12 -0.11
C ALA A 158 -22.82 5.22 -0.63
N ARG A 159 -23.34 6.10 -1.50
CA ARG A 159 -22.59 7.26 -2.00
C ARG A 159 -22.21 8.22 -0.86
N PHE A 160 -23.15 8.55 0.03
CA PHE A 160 -22.88 9.37 1.20
C PHE A 160 -21.76 8.80 2.06
N THR A 161 -21.79 7.49 2.31
CA THR A 161 -20.76 6.80 3.09
C THR A 161 -19.38 6.82 2.40
N ALA A 162 -19.36 6.65 1.08
CA ALA A 162 -18.11 6.74 0.31
C ALA A 162 -17.51 8.15 0.37
N LEU A 163 -18.35 9.19 0.18
CA LEU A 163 -17.91 10.59 0.30
C LEU A 163 -17.42 10.94 1.71
N GLY A 164 -18.06 10.37 2.75
CA GLY A 164 -17.56 10.51 4.13
C GLY A 164 -16.15 9.95 4.31
N ALA A 165 -15.85 8.77 3.73
CA ALA A 165 -14.51 8.21 3.78
C ALA A 165 -13.49 9.04 2.98
N GLU A 166 -13.91 9.57 1.82
CA GLU A 166 -13.09 10.48 1.03
C GLU A 166 -12.82 11.79 1.77
N PHE A 167 -13.79 12.32 2.54
CA PHE A 167 -13.59 13.50 3.39
C PHE A 167 -12.51 13.26 4.45
N HIS A 168 -12.58 12.16 5.19
CA HIS A 168 -11.54 11.81 6.17
C HIS A 168 -10.15 11.65 5.54
N LEU A 169 -10.10 11.05 4.34
CA LEU A 169 -8.83 10.94 3.61
C LEU A 169 -8.33 12.31 3.15
N ALA A 170 -9.21 13.19 2.68
CA ALA A 170 -8.86 14.55 2.28
C ALA A 170 -8.35 15.39 3.48
N VAL A 171 -8.93 15.21 4.68
CA VAL A 171 -8.38 15.80 5.92
C VAL A 171 -6.97 15.29 6.20
N ALA A 172 -6.73 13.98 6.04
CA ALA A 172 -5.39 13.42 6.21
C ALA A 172 -4.40 13.95 5.14
N GLU A 173 -4.82 14.13 3.91
CA GLU A 173 -4.00 14.73 2.84
C GLU A 173 -3.70 16.20 3.13
N ALA A 174 -4.68 16.96 3.63
CA ALA A 174 -4.52 18.36 4.05
C ALA A 174 -3.55 18.54 5.25
N SER A 175 -3.29 17.49 6.01
CA SER A 175 -2.24 17.49 7.04
C SER A 175 -0.83 17.59 6.46
N HIS A 176 -0.66 17.35 5.16
CA HIS A 176 0.62 17.20 4.44
C HIS A 176 1.57 16.15 5.04
N ASN A 177 1.05 15.25 5.88
CA ASN A 177 1.78 14.13 6.46
C ASN A 177 1.47 12.83 5.70
N ARG A 178 2.33 12.49 4.73
CA ARG A 178 2.16 11.30 3.88
C ARG A 178 2.09 9.98 4.65
N VAL A 179 2.69 9.91 5.84
CA VAL A 179 2.64 8.70 6.66
C VAL A 179 1.24 8.48 7.22
N LEU A 180 0.58 9.54 7.72
CA LEU A 180 -0.81 9.46 8.19
C LEU A 180 -1.76 9.05 7.05
N VAL A 181 -1.56 9.61 5.85
CA VAL A 181 -2.35 9.25 4.65
C VAL A 181 -2.24 7.76 4.34
N VAL A 182 -1.01 7.22 4.26
CA VAL A 182 -0.79 5.78 3.96
C VAL A 182 -1.40 4.89 5.03
N GLN A 183 -1.24 5.24 6.30
CA GLN A 183 -1.81 4.48 7.42
C GLN A 183 -3.34 4.50 7.38
N LEU A 184 -3.95 5.66 7.14
CA LEU A 184 -5.41 5.79 7.07
C LEU A 184 -5.99 4.97 5.92
N ILE A 185 -5.40 5.04 4.70
CA ILE A 185 -5.80 4.20 3.56
C ILE A 185 -5.77 2.72 3.95
N SER A 186 -4.70 2.29 4.64
CA SER A 186 -4.53 0.90 5.05
C SER A 186 -5.62 0.45 6.02
N LEU A 187 -5.94 1.27 7.03
CA LEU A 187 -6.99 0.96 8.01
C LEU A 187 -8.38 1.03 7.40
N GLN A 188 -8.66 2.02 6.52
CA GLN A 188 -9.93 2.09 5.81
C GLN A 188 -10.15 0.87 4.93
N HIS A 189 -9.11 0.32 4.30
CA HIS A 189 -9.20 -0.88 3.48
C HIS A 189 -9.64 -2.11 4.28
N VAL A 190 -9.18 -2.24 5.53
CA VAL A 190 -9.57 -3.32 6.46
C VAL A 190 -10.98 -3.10 7.02
N SER A 191 -11.27 -1.87 7.44
CA SER A 191 -12.47 -1.55 8.23
C SER A 191 -13.70 -1.23 7.39
N TRP A 192 -13.54 -1.06 6.07
CA TRP A 192 -14.65 -0.65 5.22
C TRP A 192 -15.70 -1.76 5.09
N PRO A 193 -16.98 -1.50 5.42
CA PRO A 193 -18.01 -2.51 5.22
C PRO A 193 -18.19 -2.74 3.73
N ARG A 194 -17.92 -3.96 3.27
CA ARG A 194 -18.23 -4.40 1.90
C ARG A 194 -19.74 -4.56 1.64
N ARG A 195 -20.58 -4.17 2.60
CA ARG A 195 -22.03 -4.18 2.51
C ARG A 195 -22.55 -2.76 2.45
N ASN A 196 -23.58 -2.51 1.65
CA ASN A 196 -24.28 -1.22 1.60
C ASN A 196 -24.73 -0.84 3.00
N PRO A 197 -24.21 0.25 3.57
CA PRO A 197 -24.61 0.71 4.88
C PRO A 197 -26.06 1.22 4.79
N THR A 198 -26.93 0.67 5.61
CA THR A 198 -28.26 1.27 5.83
C THR A 198 -28.11 2.38 6.85
N LEU A 199 -27.79 3.58 6.40
CA LEU A 199 -27.74 4.76 7.26
C LEU A 199 -29.12 5.40 7.33
N ASN A 200 -29.61 5.63 8.56
CA ASN A 200 -30.80 6.44 8.77
C ASN A 200 -30.51 7.90 8.37
N PRO A 201 -31.39 8.59 7.63
CA PRO A 201 -31.19 9.97 7.22
C PRO A 201 -30.85 10.95 8.36
N LYS A 202 -31.38 10.73 9.57
CA LYS A 202 -31.02 11.53 10.75
C LYS A 202 -29.54 11.36 11.14
N VAL A 203 -29.03 10.14 11.04
CA VAL A 203 -27.60 9.84 11.32
C VAL A 203 -26.72 10.47 10.26
N MET A 204 -27.12 10.38 8.97
CA MET A 204 -26.38 11.01 7.87
C MET A 204 -26.25 12.53 8.08
N ARG A 205 -27.35 13.21 8.43
CA ARG A 205 -27.30 14.64 8.73
C ARG A 205 -26.37 14.99 9.87
N ARG A 206 -26.44 14.24 10.98
CA ARG A 206 -25.54 14.47 12.12
C ARG A 206 -24.07 14.28 11.76
N ILE A 207 -23.75 13.27 10.95
CA ILE A 207 -22.37 13.08 10.45
C ILE A 207 -21.95 14.28 9.61
N GLN A 208 -22.82 14.70 8.70
CA GLN A 208 -22.56 15.83 7.82
C GLN A 208 -22.37 17.14 8.57
N ASP A 209 -23.18 17.38 9.60
CA ASP A 209 -23.04 18.58 10.45
C ASP A 209 -21.66 18.61 11.13
N VAL A 210 -21.18 17.46 11.64
CA VAL A 210 -19.84 17.35 12.23
C VAL A 210 -18.73 17.58 11.18
N HIS A 211 -18.89 17.06 9.96
CA HIS A 211 -17.92 17.31 8.89
C HIS A 211 -17.84 18.80 8.51
N LYS A 212 -18.99 19.49 8.46
CA LYS A 212 -19.06 20.96 8.23
C LYS A 212 -18.38 21.73 9.33
N GLU A 213 -18.65 21.39 10.58
CA GLU A 213 -18.02 22.01 11.73
C GLU A 213 -16.51 21.80 11.75
N LEU A 214 -16.06 20.57 11.47
CA LEU A 214 -14.62 20.25 11.37
C LEU A 214 -13.94 21.07 10.26
N LEU A 215 -14.58 21.19 9.09
CA LEU A 215 -14.08 22.06 8.03
C LEU A 215 -13.95 23.50 8.49
N GLY A 216 -14.96 24.02 9.19
CA GLY A 216 -14.91 25.38 9.76
C GLY A 216 -13.72 25.58 10.72
N LEU A 217 -13.44 24.59 11.56
CA LEU A 217 -12.28 24.62 12.47
C LEU A 217 -10.93 24.59 11.72
N ILE A 218 -10.84 23.83 10.63
CA ILE A 218 -9.66 23.80 9.75
C ILE A 218 -9.49 25.17 9.07
N GLU A 219 -10.57 25.79 8.61
CA GLU A 219 -10.55 27.11 7.93
C GLU A 219 -10.06 28.22 8.86
N ILE A 220 -10.51 28.22 10.12
CA ILE A 220 -10.08 29.20 11.12
C ILE A 220 -8.77 28.82 11.84
N ARG A 221 -8.15 27.73 11.42
CA ARG A 221 -6.84 27.26 11.95
C ARG A 221 -6.86 26.88 13.44
N ASP A 222 -8.00 26.43 13.96
CA ASP A 222 -8.10 25.96 15.35
C ASP A 222 -7.73 24.46 15.44
N ALA A 223 -6.43 24.19 15.53
CA ALA A 223 -5.88 22.85 15.56
C ALA A 223 -6.35 22.02 16.76
N ALA A 224 -6.46 22.64 17.93
CA ALA A 224 -6.89 21.96 19.15
C ALA A 224 -8.37 21.56 19.09
N ALA A 225 -9.22 22.45 18.62
CA ALA A 225 -10.65 22.17 18.45
C ALA A 225 -10.89 21.16 17.31
N ALA A 226 -10.16 21.24 16.20
CA ALA A 226 -10.23 20.27 15.10
C ALA A 226 -9.86 18.85 15.58
N ARG A 227 -8.81 18.70 16.37
CA ARG A 227 -8.42 17.43 17.00
C ARG A 227 -9.53 16.89 17.90
N ALA A 228 -10.07 17.73 18.81
CA ALA A 228 -11.11 17.32 19.74
C ALA A 228 -12.40 16.92 19.03
N MET A 229 -12.82 17.68 18.01
CA MET A 229 -13.99 17.38 17.17
C MET A 229 -13.82 16.04 16.44
N MET A 230 -12.67 15.77 15.85
CA MET A 230 -12.38 14.49 15.19
C MET A 230 -12.40 13.33 16.21
N ASP A 231 -11.86 13.53 17.41
CA ASP A 231 -11.86 12.52 18.46
C ASP A 231 -13.28 12.08 18.84
N ASP A 232 -14.16 13.01 19.08
CA ASP A 232 -15.56 12.72 19.42
C ASP A 232 -16.33 12.12 18.25
N HIS A 233 -16.05 12.57 17.03
CA HIS A 233 -16.63 12.01 15.82
C HIS A 233 -16.25 10.54 15.63
N VAL A 234 -14.96 10.20 15.71
CA VAL A 234 -14.52 8.80 15.55
C VAL A 234 -14.99 7.92 16.69
N LYS A 235 -15.07 8.41 17.94
CA LYS A 235 -15.68 7.68 19.05
C LYS A 235 -17.15 7.33 18.76
N MET A 236 -17.92 8.26 18.21
CA MET A 236 -19.31 8.02 17.83
C MET A 236 -19.41 6.92 16.75
N ILE A 237 -18.57 6.98 15.71
CA ILE A 237 -18.51 5.97 14.66
C ILE A 237 -18.10 4.62 15.25
N ARG A 238 -17.09 4.57 16.11
CA ARG A 238 -16.62 3.37 16.80
C ARG A 238 -17.72 2.68 17.58
N ALA A 239 -18.41 3.42 18.44
CA ALA A 239 -19.50 2.89 19.26
C ALA A 239 -20.58 2.21 18.40
N ARG A 240 -20.93 2.83 17.28
CA ARG A 240 -21.88 2.29 16.32
C ARG A 240 -21.36 1.02 15.64
N ARG A 241 -20.14 1.04 15.11
CA ARG A 241 -19.54 -0.12 14.41
C ARG A 241 -19.37 -1.32 15.33
N VAL A 242 -18.90 -1.11 16.56
CA VAL A 242 -18.76 -2.19 17.54
C VAL A 242 -20.13 -2.79 17.88
N ALA A 243 -21.18 -1.97 18.00
CA ALA A 243 -22.56 -2.45 18.22
C ALA A 243 -23.11 -3.23 17.01
N GLU A 244 -22.76 -2.87 15.79
CA GLU A 244 -23.15 -3.57 14.56
C GLU A 244 -22.42 -4.91 14.40
N LEU A 245 -21.14 -4.99 14.75
CA LEU A 245 -20.29 -6.18 14.64
C LEU A 245 -20.37 -7.11 15.83
N GLY A 246 -20.79 -6.63 16.99
CA GLY A 246 -21.05 -7.43 18.20
C GLY A 246 -22.26 -8.37 18.07
N LYS A 247 -23.00 -8.33 16.97
CA LYS A 247 -23.99 -9.33 16.63
C LYS A 247 -23.27 -10.55 16.03
N PRO A 248 -23.41 -11.74 16.63
CA PRO A 248 -22.69 -12.93 16.15
C PRO A 248 -23.17 -13.32 14.77
N SER A 249 -22.52 -12.88 13.72
CA SER A 249 -22.53 -13.51 12.42
C SER A 249 -21.65 -12.80 11.39
N GLN A 250 -20.65 -13.46 11.03
CA GLN A 250 -19.87 -13.56 9.80
C GLN A 250 -18.41 -13.09 9.90
N PRO A 251 -17.48 -14.05 9.59
CA PRO A 251 -16.08 -13.73 9.36
C PRO A 251 -15.95 -12.75 8.19
N LEU A 252 -14.95 -11.88 8.26
CA LEU A 252 -14.53 -10.97 7.18
C LEU A 252 -13.94 -11.78 5.99
N VAL A 253 -14.73 -12.67 5.41
CA VAL A 253 -14.29 -13.47 4.25
C VAL A 253 -14.33 -12.58 3.01
N PRO A 254 -13.25 -12.44 2.25
CA PRO A 254 -13.28 -11.76 0.96
C PRO A 254 -14.30 -12.43 0.04
N ALA A 255 -15.12 -11.62 -0.64
CA ALA A 255 -16.01 -12.13 -1.66
C ALA A 255 -15.21 -12.98 -2.65
N LYS A 256 -15.60 -14.23 -2.85
CA LYS A 256 -15.03 -15.13 -3.86
C LYS A 256 -14.90 -14.36 -5.16
N ALA A 257 -13.68 -14.30 -5.71
CA ALA A 257 -13.47 -13.89 -7.09
C ALA A 257 -14.40 -14.76 -7.94
N GLY A 258 -15.32 -14.13 -8.64
CA GLY A 258 -16.29 -14.84 -9.49
C GLY A 258 -15.53 -15.66 -10.52
N THR A 259 -15.55 -16.97 -10.34
CA THR A 259 -15.16 -17.93 -11.36
C THR A 259 -16.20 -17.80 -12.47
N GLN A 260 -15.88 -17.08 -13.53
CA GLN A 260 -16.61 -17.20 -14.77
C GLN A 260 -16.37 -18.64 -15.29
N SER A 261 -17.37 -19.48 -15.13
CA SER A 261 -17.44 -20.77 -15.78
C SER A 261 -17.68 -20.52 -17.28
N GLY A 262 -16.59 -20.35 -18.03
CA GLY A 262 -16.63 -20.47 -19.47
C GLY A 262 -16.92 -21.92 -19.83
N LYS A 263 -18.08 -22.19 -20.37
CA LYS A 263 -18.38 -23.45 -21.10
C LYS A 263 -17.39 -23.56 -22.26
N SER A 264 -16.45 -24.47 -22.17
CA SER A 264 -15.66 -24.89 -23.31
C SER A 264 -16.42 -25.93 -24.10
N ASP A 265 -16.95 -25.55 -25.25
CA ASP A 265 -17.34 -26.50 -26.29
C ASP A 265 -16.07 -27.12 -26.87
N SER A 266 -15.86 -28.36 -26.57
CA SER A 266 -14.83 -29.22 -27.16
C SER A 266 -15.22 -29.66 -28.56
N GLN A 267 -14.54 -29.18 -29.59
CA GLN A 267 -14.44 -29.86 -30.87
C GLN A 267 -13.04 -30.40 -31.09
N PRO A 268 -12.89 -31.63 -31.60
CA PRO A 268 -11.58 -32.22 -31.84
C PRO A 268 -11.03 -31.81 -33.21
N LEU A 269 -9.83 -31.30 -33.26
CA LEU A 269 -9.10 -31.01 -34.50
C LEU A 269 -7.97 -32.03 -34.69
N GLY A 270 -8.04 -32.64 -35.85
CA GLY A 270 -7.18 -33.70 -36.33
C GLY A 270 -5.74 -33.28 -36.58
N SER A 271 -4.92 -34.30 -36.52
CA SER A 271 -3.51 -34.40 -36.83
C SER A 271 -3.13 -33.85 -38.22
N ARG A 272 -2.03 -33.10 -38.30
CA ARG A 272 -1.10 -33.17 -39.45
C ARG A 272 0.34 -32.79 -39.03
N HIS A 273 1.22 -33.76 -39.26
CA HIS A 273 2.68 -33.65 -39.30
C HIS A 273 3.17 -32.57 -40.31
N LYS A 274 4.26 -31.90 -39.98
CA LYS A 274 5.45 -31.82 -40.86
C LYS A 274 6.64 -31.25 -40.08
N ALA A 275 7.72 -31.99 -40.14
CA ALA A 275 9.06 -31.65 -39.71
C ALA A 275 9.73 -30.68 -40.70
N SER A 276 10.67 -29.86 -40.23
CA SER A 276 11.80 -29.36 -41.01
C SER A 276 12.97 -29.00 -40.08
N GLU A 277 14.06 -29.70 -40.35
CA GLU A 277 15.39 -29.56 -39.75
C GLU A 277 16.06 -28.26 -40.20
N ALA A 278 16.90 -27.69 -39.36
CA ALA A 278 18.24 -27.19 -39.74
C ALA A 278 19.01 -26.69 -38.50
N THR A 279 20.13 -27.32 -38.27
CA THR A 279 21.29 -26.95 -37.43
C THR A 279 22.36 -26.31 -38.30
N PRO A 280 23.57 -25.96 -37.80
CA PRO A 280 23.95 -24.92 -36.82
C PRO A 280 25.07 -24.00 -37.42
N SER A 281 25.47 -22.96 -36.75
CA SER A 281 26.79 -22.38 -36.94
C SER A 281 27.37 -21.72 -35.70
N SER A 282 28.54 -22.19 -35.37
CA SER A 282 29.45 -21.73 -34.31
C SER A 282 30.05 -20.38 -34.64
N THR A 283 30.34 -19.56 -33.62
CA THR A 283 31.68 -18.91 -33.53
C THR A 283 31.82 -18.32 -32.12
N ALA A 284 32.93 -18.74 -31.51
CA ALA A 284 33.46 -18.24 -30.23
C ALA A 284 34.11 -16.86 -30.44
N MET A 285 34.06 -16.00 -29.42
CA MET A 285 35.20 -15.21 -29.02
C MET A 285 35.07 -14.63 -27.60
N ARG A 286 36.23 -14.63 -26.99
CA ARG A 286 36.65 -14.36 -25.61
C ARG A 286 36.44 -12.92 -25.14
N GLY A 287 36.27 -12.79 -23.81
CA GLY A 287 37.13 -11.92 -22.98
C GLY A 287 36.60 -10.57 -22.60
N SER A 288 36.28 -10.36 -21.37
CA SER A 288 37.02 -9.51 -20.42
C SER A 288 36.15 -9.16 -19.21
N GLU A 289 36.73 -9.34 -18.08
CA GLU A 289 36.26 -8.93 -16.77
C GLU A 289 35.93 -7.44 -16.75
N ARG A 290 34.75 -7.09 -16.26
CA ARG A 290 34.53 -5.79 -15.58
C ARG A 290 33.45 -5.92 -14.52
N SER A 291 33.90 -5.95 -13.27
CA SER A 291 33.11 -5.60 -12.11
C SER A 291 32.58 -4.16 -12.26
N ALA A 292 31.29 -4.01 -12.50
CA ALA A 292 30.64 -2.71 -12.46
C ALA A 292 29.47 -2.76 -11.49
N ARG A 293 29.79 -2.62 -10.22
CA ARG A 293 28.81 -2.21 -9.21
C ARG A 293 28.42 -0.76 -9.50
N PHE A 294 27.16 -0.44 -9.37
CA PHE A 294 26.53 0.85 -9.60
C PHE A 294 27.47 2.05 -9.58
N ARG A 295 27.82 2.56 -10.74
CA ARG A 295 28.48 3.84 -10.88
C ARG A 295 27.41 4.85 -11.34
N VAL A 296 26.93 5.67 -10.41
CA VAL A 296 26.15 6.85 -10.70
C VAL A 296 27.16 7.93 -11.08
N THR A 297 27.07 8.46 -12.30
CA THR A 297 27.76 9.71 -12.67
C THR A 297 27.06 10.86 -11.96
N PRO A 298 27.78 11.73 -11.25
CA PRO A 298 27.18 12.96 -10.73
C PRO A 298 26.89 13.90 -11.89
N SER A 299 25.68 14.39 -12.03
CA SER A 299 25.43 15.65 -12.73
C SER A 299 25.79 16.77 -11.79
N ASP A 300 26.80 17.55 -12.18
CA ASP A 300 27.02 18.89 -11.64
C ASP A 300 25.77 19.74 -11.92
N ASP A 301 25.16 20.20 -10.85
CA ASP A 301 24.47 21.47 -10.72
C ASP A 301 23.72 21.48 -9.38
N ASP A 302 24.20 22.23 -8.45
CA ASP A 302 23.56 23.19 -7.57
C ASP A 302 24.29 23.35 -6.25
N ILE A 303 25.18 24.34 -6.27
CA ILE A 303 25.63 25.06 -5.08
C ILE A 303 24.64 26.21 -4.89
N GLY A 304 23.99 26.27 -3.75
CA GLY A 304 23.17 27.45 -3.40
C GLY A 304 22.52 27.34 -2.02
N CYS A 305 23.22 27.81 -1.05
CA CYS A 305 22.87 28.52 0.19
C CYS A 305 21.46 28.52 0.78
N CYS A 306 21.50 28.36 2.05
CA CYS A 306 20.74 28.73 3.25
C CYS A 306 19.84 27.67 3.81
#